data_6c8cc23cd0373f8430d00cf89d9f4d97
#
_entry.id   6c8cc23cd0373f8430d00cf89d9f4d97
#
_cell.length_a   1.000
_cell.length_b   1.000
_cell.length_c   1.000
_cell.angle_alpha   90.00
_cell.angle_beta   90.00
_cell.angle_gamma   90.00
#
_symmetry.space_group_name_H-M   'P 1'
#
loop_
_entity.id
_entity.type
_entity.pdbx_description
1 polymer ?
#
loop_
_entity_poly.entity_id
_entity_poly.type
_entity_poly.pdbx_seq_one_letter_code
_entity_poly.pdbx_strand_id
1 'polypeptide(L)'
;FFFNDPATAEIYTLSLPDALPICRINAEDPARNFTPCPGMIEQLRLPGGPGVRMDTHVYAGYRIPPSYDSMIGKLLVHRATREGAILTMKRALQEMHLSPIKSTIPLQLQIMENEYFRRGEVDTRFVERVMLAK
;
A
#
# COMPACT_ATOMS: atom_id res chain seq x y z
N PHE A 1 2.41 -17.87 5.34
CA PHE A 1 1.88 -17.41 6.64
C PHE A 1 1.11 -16.12 6.41
N PHE A 2 -0.22 -16.19 6.53
CA PHE A 2 -1.11 -15.04 6.47
C PHE A 2 -1.27 -14.50 7.89
N PHE A 3 -0.77 -13.30 8.16
CA PHE A 3 -1.14 -12.58 9.36
C PHE A 3 -2.35 -11.71 9.04
N ASN A 4 -3.46 -12.07 9.65
CA ASN A 4 -4.73 -11.37 9.53
C ASN A 4 -4.82 -10.39 10.71
N ASP A 5 -4.26 -9.17 10.52
CA ASP A 5 -4.46 -8.07 11.45
C ASP A 5 -5.09 -6.91 10.68
N PRO A 6 -6.32 -6.47 11.03
CA PRO A 6 -7.09 -5.52 10.22
C PRO A 6 -6.55 -4.09 10.21
N ALA A 7 -5.53 -3.78 11.01
CA ALA A 7 -5.03 -2.40 11.15
C ALA A 7 -3.65 -2.17 10.53
N THR A 8 -2.96 -3.19 10.02
CA THR A 8 -1.59 -3.05 9.54
C THR A 8 -1.53 -3.06 8.02
N ALA A 9 -0.92 -2.02 7.45
CA ALA A 9 -0.48 -2.07 6.05
C ALA A 9 0.54 -3.21 5.91
N GLU A 10 0.09 -4.36 5.41
CA GLU A 10 0.94 -5.53 5.23
C GLU A 10 2.00 -5.24 4.18
N ILE A 11 3.26 -5.11 4.63
CA ILE A 11 4.42 -4.96 3.77
C ILE A 11 5.24 -6.24 3.89
N TYR A 12 5.14 -7.08 2.86
CA TYR A 12 5.96 -8.28 2.79
C TYR A 12 7.27 -7.98 2.08
N THR A 13 8.37 -8.22 2.77
CA THR A 13 9.68 -8.30 2.15
C THR A 13 10.19 -9.73 2.25
N LEU A 14 10.23 -10.44 1.15
CA LEU A 14 10.93 -11.71 1.06
C LEU A 14 12.44 -11.45 0.96
N SER A 15 13.23 -12.18 1.71
CA SER A 15 14.70 -12.16 1.67
C SER A 15 15.26 -12.98 0.52
N LEU A 16 14.65 -12.87 -0.66
CA LEU A 16 15.15 -13.49 -1.88
C LEU A 16 16.10 -12.53 -2.61
N PRO A 17 17.00 -13.03 -3.48
CA PRO A 17 17.88 -12.17 -4.27
C PRO A 17 17.12 -11.11 -5.08
N ASP A 18 15.87 -11.43 -5.44
CA ASP A 18 14.95 -10.48 -6.06
C ASP A 18 14.03 -9.84 -5.03
N ALA A 19 13.94 -8.52 -5.00
CA ALA A 19 13.06 -7.80 -4.09
C ALA A 19 11.63 -7.71 -4.66
N LEU A 20 10.65 -8.23 -3.90
CA LEU A 20 9.23 -8.23 -4.26
C LEU A 20 8.39 -7.59 -3.16
N PRO A 21 8.44 -6.25 -2.96
CA PRO A 21 7.54 -5.57 -2.05
C PRO A 21 6.11 -5.60 -2.56
N ILE A 22 5.18 -5.80 -1.63
CA ILE A 22 3.73 -5.79 -1.88
C ILE A 22 3.10 -4.75 -0.97
N CYS A 23 2.36 -3.80 -1.53
CA CYS A 23 1.55 -2.84 -0.79
C CYS A 23 0.07 -3.20 -0.91
N ARG A 24 -0.58 -3.43 0.22
CA ARG A 24 -2.04 -3.54 0.28
C ARG A 24 -2.64 -2.13 0.29
N ILE A 25 -3.45 -1.83 -0.71
CA ILE A 25 -4.13 -0.54 -0.82
C ILE A 25 -5.55 -0.68 -0.29
N ASN A 26 -5.85 0.04 0.79
CA ASN A 26 -7.15 0.04 1.44
C ASN A 26 -7.83 1.40 1.32
N ALA A 27 -9.16 1.39 1.24
CA ALA A 27 -10.01 2.57 1.35
C ALA A 27 -10.19 2.95 2.83
N GLU A 28 -9.16 3.49 3.43
CA GLU A 28 -9.06 3.84 4.85
C GLU A 28 -8.36 5.19 5.02
N ASP A 29 -8.70 5.91 6.07
CA ASP A 29 -8.03 7.16 6.44
C ASP A 29 -7.01 6.93 7.57
N PRO A 30 -5.70 6.89 7.28
CA PRO A 30 -4.66 6.71 8.29
C PRO A 30 -4.65 7.82 9.36
N ALA A 31 -5.06 9.04 8.99
CA ALA A 31 -5.13 10.17 9.92
C ALA A 31 -6.26 10.03 10.95
N ARG A 32 -7.24 9.16 10.69
CA ARG A 32 -8.39 8.87 11.55
C ARG A 32 -8.39 7.42 12.01
N ASN A 33 -7.25 6.94 12.46
CA ASN A 33 -7.07 5.57 12.97
C ASN A 33 -7.61 4.50 12.00
N PHE A 34 -7.27 4.62 10.72
CA PHE A 34 -7.66 3.68 9.66
C PHE A 34 -9.18 3.48 9.53
N THR A 35 -9.96 4.53 9.84
CA THR A 35 -11.41 4.47 9.65
C THR A 35 -11.73 4.15 8.19
N PRO A 36 -12.54 3.11 7.91
CA PRO A 36 -12.98 2.79 6.56
C PRO A 36 -13.64 3.98 5.86
N CYS A 37 -13.33 4.15 4.57
CA CYS A 37 -13.88 5.21 3.72
C CYS A 37 -14.67 4.59 2.57
N PRO A 38 -15.88 4.05 2.82
CA PRO A 38 -16.75 3.56 1.77
C PRO A 38 -17.23 4.70 0.88
N GLY A 39 -17.59 4.40 -0.35
CA GLY A 39 -18.11 5.41 -1.28
C GLY A 39 -17.86 5.05 -2.72
N MET A 40 -18.21 5.97 -3.62
CA MET A 40 -18.00 5.79 -5.06
C MET A 40 -16.61 6.30 -5.45
N ILE A 41 -15.90 5.48 -6.22
CA ILE A 41 -14.65 5.88 -6.87
C ILE A 41 -15.03 6.64 -8.15
N GLU A 42 -14.84 7.95 -8.17
CA GLU A 42 -15.15 8.76 -9.34
C GLU A 42 -14.00 8.72 -10.35
N GLN A 43 -12.77 8.80 -9.84
CA GLN A 43 -11.57 8.75 -10.67
C GLN A 43 -10.62 7.68 -10.13
N LEU A 44 -10.12 6.85 -11.05
CA LEU A 44 -9.10 5.85 -10.77
C LEU A 44 -8.05 5.85 -11.86
N ARG A 45 -6.80 5.99 -11.46
CA ARG A 45 -5.63 5.76 -12.32
C ARG A 45 -4.73 4.74 -11.64
N LEU A 46 -4.51 3.63 -12.30
CA LEU A 46 -3.65 2.56 -11.82
C LEU A 46 -2.22 2.77 -12.33
N PRO A 47 -1.21 2.43 -11.52
CA PRO A 47 0.19 2.48 -11.94
C PRO A 47 0.51 1.33 -12.89
N GLY A 48 1.57 1.49 -13.68
CA GLY A 48 2.01 0.46 -14.63
C GLY A 48 3.50 0.55 -14.90
N GLY A 49 3.91 -0.14 -15.97
CA GLY A 49 5.30 -0.19 -16.43
C GLY A 49 6.06 -1.45 -15.99
N PRO A 50 7.32 -1.61 -16.45
CA PRO A 50 8.11 -2.81 -16.18
C PRO A 50 8.26 -3.07 -14.68
N GLY A 51 8.01 -4.33 -14.27
CA GLY A 51 8.13 -4.77 -12.89
C GLY A 51 7.05 -4.22 -11.94
N VAL A 52 5.95 -3.64 -12.46
CA VAL A 52 4.80 -3.20 -11.67
C VAL A 52 3.58 -4.01 -12.05
N ARG A 53 2.89 -4.54 -11.03
CA ARG A 53 1.64 -5.28 -11.19
C ARG A 53 0.63 -4.77 -10.16
N MET A 54 -0.58 -4.49 -10.61
CA MET A 54 -1.70 -4.13 -9.74
C MET A 54 -2.80 -5.19 -9.86
N ASP A 55 -3.08 -5.86 -8.75
CA ASP A 55 -4.19 -6.80 -8.62
C ASP A 55 -5.35 -6.06 -7.94
N THR A 56 -6.41 -5.81 -8.67
CA THR A 56 -7.57 -5.05 -8.17
C THR A 56 -8.86 -5.51 -8.82
N HIS A 57 -9.96 -5.31 -8.11
CA HIS A 57 -11.32 -5.54 -8.59
C HIS A 57 -12.10 -4.24 -8.83
N VAL A 58 -11.52 -3.09 -8.42
CA VAL A 58 -12.21 -1.80 -8.53
C VAL A 58 -11.92 -1.11 -9.87
N TYR A 59 -12.83 -0.24 -10.26
CA TYR A 59 -12.79 0.57 -11.48
C TYR A 59 -13.43 1.93 -11.21
N ALA A 60 -13.27 2.89 -12.11
CA ALA A 60 -13.96 4.18 -12.01
C ALA A 60 -15.48 3.97 -12.09
N GLY A 61 -16.22 4.47 -11.12
CA GLY A 61 -17.66 4.20 -10.93
C GLY A 61 -17.96 3.05 -9.96
N TYR A 62 -16.95 2.31 -9.48
CA TYR A 62 -17.16 1.27 -8.48
C TYR A 62 -17.53 1.88 -7.13
N ARG A 63 -18.54 1.29 -6.46
CA ARG A 63 -18.93 1.68 -5.10
C ARG A 63 -18.34 0.71 -4.08
N ILE A 64 -17.43 1.21 -3.24
CA ILE A 64 -16.88 0.46 -2.12
C ILE A 64 -17.99 0.30 -1.07
N PRO A 65 -18.40 -0.94 -0.75
CA PRO A 65 -19.48 -1.17 0.19
C PRO A 65 -18.99 -0.99 1.64
N PRO A 66 -19.84 -0.48 2.56
CA PRO A 66 -19.45 -0.29 3.96
C PRO A 66 -19.39 -1.60 4.76
N SER A 67 -19.96 -2.69 4.25
CA SER A 67 -20.12 -3.96 4.97
C SER A 67 -19.03 -5.00 4.68
N TYR A 68 -18.09 -4.69 3.79
CA TYR A 68 -17.00 -5.60 3.39
C TYR A 68 -15.63 -4.98 3.67
N ASP A 69 -14.58 -5.78 3.42
CA ASP A 69 -13.18 -5.34 3.53
C ASP A 69 -12.94 -4.06 2.71
N SER A 70 -12.21 -3.13 3.29
CA SER A 70 -11.78 -1.87 2.66
C SER A 70 -10.74 -2.04 1.56
N MET A 71 -10.24 -3.25 1.30
CA MET A 71 -9.17 -3.51 0.35
C MET A 71 -9.60 -3.15 -1.08
N ILE A 72 -8.84 -2.24 -1.69
CA ILE A 72 -8.99 -1.83 -3.09
C ILE A 72 -8.17 -2.75 -4.00
N GLY A 73 -6.99 -3.13 -3.56
CA GLY A 73 -6.12 -4.01 -4.33
C GLY A 73 -4.74 -4.18 -3.71
N LYS A 74 -3.89 -4.91 -4.43
CA LYS A 74 -2.51 -5.18 -4.07
C LYS A 74 -1.59 -4.66 -5.16
N LEU A 75 -0.67 -3.77 -4.80
CA LEU A 75 0.36 -3.26 -5.67
C LEU A 75 1.64 -4.05 -5.43
N LEU A 76 2.12 -4.74 -6.45
CA LEU A 76 3.31 -5.56 -6.42
C LEU A 76 4.40 -4.94 -7.31
N VAL A 77 5.62 -4.95 -6.81
CA VAL A 77 6.78 -4.49 -7.58
C VAL A 77 7.87 -5.54 -7.51
N HIS A 78 8.48 -5.85 -8.66
CA HIS A 78 9.60 -6.76 -8.76
C HIS A 78 10.81 -6.07 -9.38
N ARG A 79 11.97 -6.16 -8.70
CA ARG A 79 13.27 -5.67 -9.14
C ARG A 79 14.40 -6.58 -8.63
N ALA A 80 15.54 -6.53 -9.30
CA ALA A 80 16.72 -7.28 -8.91
C ALA A 80 17.33 -6.83 -7.57
N THR A 81 17.04 -5.62 -7.11
CA THR A 81 17.55 -5.09 -5.83
C THR A 81 16.43 -4.49 -4.98
N ARG A 82 16.61 -4.53 -3.65
CA ARG A 82 15.69 -3.91 -2.70
C ARG A 82 15.53 -2.41 -2.96
N GLU A 83 16.63 -1.70 -3.19
CA GLU A 83 16.59 -0.27 -3.47
C GLU A 83 15.80 0.05 -4.75
N GLY A 84 16.07 -0.67 -5.83
CA GLY A 84 15.34 -0.55 -7.09
C GLY A 84 13.85 -0.85 -6.92
N ALA A 85 13.49 -1.82 -6.07
CA ALA A 85 12.12 -2.15 -5.77
C ALA A 85 11.42 -1.04 -4.98
N ILE A 86 12.08 -0.46 -3.97
CA ILE A 86 11.55 0.66 -3.17
C ILE A 86 11.33 1.90 -4.07
N LEU A 87 12.30 2.26 -4.91
CA LEU A 87 12.17 3.39 -5.84
C LEU A 87 11.01 3.18 -6.83
N THR A 88 10.89 1.98 -7.37
CA THR A 88 9.79 1.64 -8.29
C THR A 88 8.43 1.64 -7.59
N MET A 89 8.35 1.12 -6.36
CA MET A 89 7.12 1.15 -5.56
C MET A 89 6.70 2.59 -5.24
N LYS A 90 7.66 3.44 -4.84
CA LYS A 90 7.40 4.86 -4.60
C LYS A 90 6.82 5.54 -5.83
N ARG A 91 7.44 5.35 -7.02
CA ARG A 91 6.92 5.86 -8.29
C ARG A 91 5.51 5.37 -8.57
N ALA A 92 5.28 4.07 -8.43
CA ALA A 92 3.97 3.47 -8.70
C ALA A 92 2.87 4.00 -7.77
N LEU A 93 3.18 4.19 -6.47
CA LEU A 93 2.26 4.80 -5.51
C LEU A 93 1.97 6.27 -5.85
N GLN A 94 2.95 7.04 -6.33
CA GLN A 94 2.76 8.43 -6.76
C GLN A 94 1.92 8.55 -8.04
N GLU A 95 2.02 7.59 -8.94
CA GLU A 95 1.21 7.53 -10.16
C GLU A 95 -0.23 7.10 -9.88
N MET A 96 -0.46 6.36 -8.81
CA MET A 96 -1.80 5.90 -8.46
C MET A 96 -2.67 7.07 -7.99
N HIS A 97 -3.82 7.22 -8.64
CA HIS A 97 -4.80 8.24 -8.25
C HIS A 97 -6.14 7.58 -7.94
N LEU A 98 -6.71 7.98 -6.82
CA LEU A 98 -7.99 7.51 -6.33
C LEU A 98 -8.74 8.70 -5.70
N SER A 99 -9.90 9.05 -6.23
CA SER A 99 -10.71 10.14 -5.66
C SER A 99 -12.21 9.87 -5.78
N PRO A 100 -13.03 10.44 -4.87
CA PRO A 100 -12.69 11.23 -3.67
C PRO A 100 -12.35 10.38 -2.43
N ILE A 101 -12.19 9.07 -2.58
CA ILE A 101 -11.97 8.11 -1.49
C ILE A 101 -10.60 8.34 -0.82
N LYS A 102 -10.58 8.35 0.51
CA LYS A 102 -9.34 8.28 1.28
C LYS A 102 -8.75 6.88 1.21
N SER A 103 -7.43 6.78 1.19
CA SER A 103 -6.73 5.49 1.08
C SER A 103 -5.43 5.47 1.88
N THR A 104 -4.85 4.28 2.03
CA THR A 104 -3.56 4.08 2.68
C THR A 104 -2.35 4.49 1.83
N ILE A 105 -2.54 4.96 0.59
CA ILE A 105 -1.44 5.38 -0.31
C ILE A 105 -0.48 6.39 0.33
N PRO A 106 -0.94 7.47 1.01
CA PRO A 106 -0.03 8.42 1.64
C PRO A 106 0.86 7.79 2.72
N LEU A 107 0.31 6.88 3.52
CA LEU A 107 1.08 6.15 4.53
C LEU A 107 2.12 5.23 3.87
N GLN A 108 1.74 4.52 2.81
CA GLN A 108 2.67 3.66 2.07
C GLN A 108 3.85 4.46 1.49
N LEU A 109 3.60 5.67 0.98
CA LEU A 109 4.66 6.57 0.51
C LEU A 109 5.62 6.96 1.63
N GLN A 110 5.11 7.32 2.82
CA GLN A 110 5.94 7.63 3.98
C GLN A 110 6.79 6.43 4.42
N ILE A 111 6.23 5.21 4.36
CA ILE A 111 6.97 3.98 4.66
C ILE A 111 8.12 3.78 3.68
N MET A 112 7.90 3.99 2.36
CA MET A 112 8.96 3.87 1.36
C MET A 112 10.10 4.89 1.56
N GLU A 113 9.84 6.00 2.21
CA GLU A 113 10.83 7.05 2.52
C GLU A 113 11.54 6.82 3.86
N ASN A 114 10.99 5.97 4.72
CA ASN A 114 11.54 5.75 6.05
C ASN A 114 12.88 5.00 6.00
N GLU A 115 13.87 5.49 6.75
CA GLU A 115 15.22 4.92 6.76
C GLU A 115 15.28 3.50 7.32
N TYR A 116 14.52 3.19 8.38
CA TYR A 116 14.48 1.84 8.95
C TYR A 116 13.91 0.85 7.94
N PHE A 117 12.84 1.25 7.24
CA PHE A 117 12.28 0.44 6.16
C PHE A 117 13.27 0.20 5.03
N ARG A 118 13.99 1.25 4.60
CA ARG A 118 14.99 1.14 3.53
C ARG A 118 16.15 0.23 3.91
N ARG A 119 16.56 0.21 5.17
CA ARG A 119 17.61 -0.68 5.70
C ARG A 119 17.11 -2.11 5.96
N GLY A 120 15.81 -2.37 5.93
CA GLY A 120 15.23 -3.66 6.28
C GLY A 120 15.11 -3.91 7.79
N GLU A 121 15.24 -2.87 8.60
CA GLU A 121 15.15 -2.90 10.06
C GLU A 121 13.69 -2.73 10.52
N VAL A 122 12.81 -3.62 10.06
CA VAL A 122 11.37 -3.56 10.30
C VAL A 122 10.85 -4.88 10.87
N ASP A 123 9.83 -4.77 11.71
CA ASP A 123 9.07 -5.88 12.30
C ASP A 123 7.56 -5.67 12.10
N THR A 124 6.74 -6.61 12.57
CA THR A 124 5.27 -6.55 12.45
C THR A 124 4.64 -5.36 13.17
N ARG A 125 5.34 -4.73 14.12
CA ARG A 125 4.89 -3.55 14.86
C ARG A 125 5.52 -2.25 14.36
N PHE A 126 6.24 -2.29 13.23
CA PHE A 126 6.94 -1.14 12.68
C PHE A 126 6.01 0.06 12.44
N VAL A 127 4.85 -0.15 11.84
CA VAL A 127 3.90 0.93 11.54
C VAL A 127 3.40 1.58 12.83
N GLU A 128 3.00 0.79 13.83
CA GLU A 128 2.52 1.32 15.10
C GLU A 128 3.60 2.08 15.86
N ARG A 129 4.80 1.49 15.95
CA ARG A 129 5.90 2.01 16.76
C ARG A 129 6.59 3.22 16.14
N VAL A 130 6.76 3.23 14.81
CA VAL A 130 7.61 4.22 14.12
C VAL A 130 6.78 5.25 13.36
N MET A 131 5.66 4.83 12.75
CA MET A 131 4.88 5.68 11.88
C MET A 131 3.69 6.34 12.59
N LEU A 132 3.13 5.70 13.60
CA LEU A 132 1.95 6.17 14.34
C LEU A 132 2.27 6.63 15.77
N ALA A 133 3.49 6.41 16.27
CA ALA A 133 3.92 6.95 17.55
C ALA A 133 3.91 8.49 17.49
N LYS A 134 3.03 9.09 18.30
CA LYS A 134 2.97 10.54 18.52
C LYS A 134 3.90 10.92 19.66
#